data_0b47c0f8713e2f8aeefd1ed40c7eb8cd
#
_entry.id   0b47c0f8713e2f8aeefd1ed40c7eb8cd
#
_cell.length_a   1.000
_cell.length_b   1.000
_cell.length_c   1.000
_cell.angle_alpha   90.00
_cell.angle_beta   90.00
_cell.angle_gamma   90.00
#
_symmetry.space_group_name_H-M   'P 1'
#
loop_
_entity.id
_entity.type
_entity.pdbx_description
1 polymer ?
#
loop_
_entity_poly.entity_id
_entity_poly.type
_entity_poly.pdbx_seq_one_letter_code
_entity_poly.pdbx_strand_id
1 'polypeptide(L)'
;MPPAARVGDPIGHPGVVGPPGVPTVLIAGAPAATVGTPHICSFPPPAVHPPTAIGPPGSTSVLIGGLPAARMGDLAGCGAPIVLGAPTVLIGG
;
A
#
# COMPACT_ATOMS: atom_id res chain seq x y z
N MET A 1 7.92 12.13 -7.49
CA MET A 1 7.53 11.74 -6.13
C MET A 1 6.12 11.19 -6.17
N PRO A 2 5.92 9.88 -6.04
CA PRO A 2 4.59 9.29 -6.12
C PRO A 2 3.74 9.60 -4.87
N PRO A 3 2.41 9.60 -5.04
CA PRO A 3 1.51 9.75 -3.90
C PRO A 3 1.66 8.65 -2.86
N ALA A 4 1.54 9.00 -1.59
CA ALA A 4 1.63 8.06 -0.49
C ALA A 4 0.45 7.09 -0.50
N ALA A 5 0.71 5.80 -0.25
CA ALA A 5 -0.33 4.79 -0.13
C ALA A 5 -0.90 4.75 1.29
N ARG A 6 -2.19 4.42 1.37
CA ARG A 6 -2.93 4.36 2.64
C ARG A 6 -3.79 3.10 2.68
N VAL A 7 -4.18 2.70 3.89
CA VAL A 7 -5.22 1.68 4.05
C VAL A 7 -6.47 2.10 3.29
N GLY A 8 -7.00 1.19 2.49
CA GLY A 8 -8.17 1.44 1.64
C GLY A 8 -7.85 1.86 0.22
N ASP A 9 -6.60 2.20 -0.10
CA ASP A 9 -6.24 2.56 -1.47
C ASP A 9 -6.33 1.34 -2.38
N PRO A 10 -6.84 1.49 -3.61
CA PRO A 10 -7.01 0.37 -4.52
C PRO A 10 -5.68 -0.13 -5.09
N ILE A 11 -5.63 -1.42 -5.37
CA ILE A 11 -4.53 -2.06 -6.06
C ILE A 11 -4.99 -2.49 -7.46
N GLY A 12 -4.02 -2.86 -8.33
CA GLY A 12 -4.31 -3.17 -9.72
C GLY A 12 -5.19 -4.41 -9.94
N HIS A 13 -5.20 -5.34 -9.00
CA HIS A 13 -6.24 -6.36 -8.93
C HIS A 13 -7.47 -5.76 -8.23
N PRO A 14 -8.68 -6.34 -8.40
CA PRO A 14 -9.79 -5.96 -7.54
C PRO A 14 -9.40 -6.18 -6.09
N GLY A 15 -9.24 -5.10 -5.34
CA GLY A 15 -8.80 -5.19 -3.96
C GLY A 15 -8.30 -3.87 -3.43
N VAL A 16 -7.89 -3.87 -2.19
CA VAL A 16 -7.45 -2.66 -1.49
C VAL A 16 -6.27 -2.98 -0.58
N VAL A 17 -5.51 -1.94 -0.22
CA VAL A 17 -4.53 -2.02 0.87
C VAL A 17 -5.29 -2.28 2.16
N GLY A 18 -4.93 -3.34 2.86
CA GLY A 18 -5.66 -3.78 4.05
C GLY A 18 -5.21 -3.11 5.33
N PRO A 19 -6.06 -3.21 6.38
CA PRO A 19 -5.67 -2.77 7.71
C PRO A 19 -4.62 -3.72 8.32
N PRO A 20 -3.88 -3.31 9.36
CA PRO A 20 -4.08 -2.05 10.08
C PRO A 20 -3.30 -0.87 9.51
N GLY A 21 -2.30 -1.10 8.66
CA GLY A 21 -1.36 -0.05 8.32
C GLY A 21 -0.61 0.45 9.55
N VAL A 22 -0.23 1.71 9.58
CA VAL A 22 0.39 2.35 10.73
C VAL A 22 -0.63 3.33 11.33
N PRO A 23 -1.39 2.92 12.34
CA PRO A 23 -2.52 3.72 12.83
C PRO A 23 -2.11 5.02 13.54
N THR A 24 -0.84 5.14 13.93
CA THR A 24 -0.33 6.36 14.53
C THR A 24 0.08 7.41 13.51
N VAL A 25 0.09 7.07 12.23
CA VAL A 25 0.44 8.00 11.14
C VAL A 25 -0.72 8.00 10.16
N LEU A 26 -1.43 9.12 10.10
CA LEU A 26 -2.55 9.29 9.18
C LEU A 26 -2.10 10.11 7.98
N ILE A 27 -2.44 9.62 6.80
CA ILE A 27 -2.20 10.30 5.53
C ILE A 27 -3.57 10.60 4.93
N ALA A 28 -3.93 11.88 4.86
CA ALA A 28 -5.24 12.32 4.39
C ALA A 28 -6.38 11.57 5.10
N GLY A 29 -6.24 11.36 6.41
CA GLY A 29 -7.28 10.76 7.25
C GLY A 29 -7.29 9.25 7.32
N ALA A 30 -6.39 8.55 6.64
CA ALA A 30 -6.31 7.09 6.69
C ALA A 30 -4.95 6.61 7.16
N PRO A 31 -4.86 5.45 7.84
CA PRO A 31 -3.57 4.93 8.28
C PRO A 31 -2.60 4.73 7.12
N ALA A 32 -1.34 5.09 7.36
CA ALA A 32 -0.31 4.97 6.34
C ALA A 32 0.00 3.51 6.02
N ALA A 33 0.31 3.23 4.76
CA ALA A 33 0.78 1.92 4.31
C ALA A 33 2.30 1.92 4.21
N THR A 34 2.90 0.77 4.53
CA THR A 34 4.33 0.56 4.45
C THR A 34 4.60 -0.78 3.78
N VAL A 35 5.87 -1.03 3.46
CA VAL A 35 6.29 -2.40 3.12
C VAL A 35 5.90 -3.32 4.27
N GLY A 36 5.25 -4.42 3.94
CA GLY A 36 4.73 -5.37 4.93
C GLY A 36 3.27 -5.15 5.32
N THR A 37 2.65 -4.03 4.94
CA THR A 37 1.21 -3.85 5.15
C THR A 37 0.45 -4.86 4.29
N PRO A 38 -0.49 -5.63 4.87
CA PRO A 38 -1.25 -6.60 4.08
C PRO A 38 -2.15 -5.93 3.05
N HIS A 39 -2.47 -6.66 1.98
CA HIS A 39 -3.48 -6.22 1.03
C HIS A 39 -4.52 -7.33 0.86
N ILE A 40 -5.69 -6.95 0.39
CA ILE A 40 -6.81 -7.85 0.20
C ILE A 40 -7.16 -7.85 -1.28
N CYS A 41 -7.08 -9.03 -1.93
CA CYS A 41 -7.56 -9.22 -3.29
C CYS A 41 -9.00 -9.70 -3.25
N SER A 42 -9.84 -9.11 -4.11
CA SER A 42 -11.28 -9.38 -4.13
C SER A 42 -11.70 -10.17 -5.37
N PHE A 43 -10.80 -10.93 -5.97
CA PHE A 43 -11.16 -11.78 -7.10
C PHE A 43 -12.14 -12.87 -6.68
N PRO A 44 -13.17 -13.12 -7.50
CA PRO A 44 -14.06 -14.25 -7.26
C PRO A 44 -13.35 -15.59 -7.52
N PRO A 45 -13.77 -16.69 -6.85
CA PRO A 45 -13.23 -18.00 -7.17
C PRO A 45 -13.48 -18.36 -8.64
N PRO A 46 -12.57 -19.13 -9.29
CA PRO A 46 -11.34 -19.73 -8.75
C PRO A 46 -10.10 -18.83 -8.80
N ALA A 47 -10.26 -17.57 -9.17
CA ALA A 47 -9.13 -16.65 -9.34
C ALA A 47 -8.72 -15.96 -8.04
N VAL A 48 -9.10 -16.50 -6.89
CA VAL A 48 -8.76 -15.92 -5.59
C VAL A 48 -7.26 -15.97 -5.36
N HIS A 49 -6.67 -14.82 -5.04
CA HIS A 49 -5.29 -14.75 -4.60
C HIS A 49 -5.24 -14.82 -3.07
N PRO A 50 -4.30 -15.56 -2.48
CA PRO A 50 -4.12 -15.49 -1.04
C PRO A 50 -3.70 -14.08 -0.63
N PRO A 51 -4.09 -13.63 0.57
CA PRO A 51 -3.62 -12.34 1.08
C PRO A 51 -2.10 -12.33 1.14
N THR A 52 -1.51 -11.24 0.66
CA THR A 52 -0.06 -11.02 0.73
C THR A 52 0.19 -9.64 1.31
N ALA A 53 1.43 -9.21 1.32
CA ALA A 53 1.82 -7.92 1.85
C ALA A 53 2.43 -7.07 0.74
N ILE A 54 2.46 -5.76 0.96
CA ILE A 54 3.18 -4.85 0.06
C ILE A 54 4.66 -5.19 0.15
N GLY A 55 5.26 -5.46 -1.00
CA GLY A 55 6.65 -5.87 -1.10
C GLY A 55 7.63 -4.70 -1.17
N PRO A 56 8.93 -4.99 -0.95
CA PRO A 56 9.97 -4.00 -1.12
C PRO A 56 10.06 -3.56 -2.61
N PRO A 57 10.70 -2.41 -2.90
CA PRO A 57 11.52 -1.67 -1.94
C PRO A 57 10.77 -0.61 -1.12
N GLY A 58 9.62 -0.12 -1.56
CA GLY A 58 9.02 1.04 -0.96
C GLY A 58 9.92 2.28 -1.08
N SER A 59 9.69 3.28 -0.25
CA SER A 59 10.55 4.46 -0.22
C SER A 59 11.89 4.13 0.44
N THR A 60 12.97 4.55 -0.18
CA THR A 60 14.31 4.37 0.41
C THR A 60 14.69 5.51 1.35
N SER A 61 13.93 6.60 1.37
CA SER A 61 14.25 7.80 2.15
C SER A 61 13.22 8.12 3.23
N VAL A 62 12.02 7.54 3.16
CA VAL A 62 10.93 7.82 4.11
C VAL A 62 10.55 6.55 4.82
N LEU A 63 10.68 6.57 6.15
CA LEU A 63 10.27 5.46 7.00
C LEU A 63 9.04 5.87 7.81
N ILE A 64 8.08 4.98 7.92
CA ILE A 64 6.87 5.16 8.73
C ILE A 64 6.79 3.97 9.66
N GLY A 65 6.79 4.22 10.96
CA GLY A 65 6.81 3.14 11.94
C GLY A 65 8.04 2.24 11.83
N GLY A 66 9.15 2.78 11.33
CA GLY A 66 10.40 2.03 11.13
C GLY A 66 10.47 1.22 9.86
N LEU A 67 9.45 1.30 8.99
CA LEU A 67 9.39 0.55 7.74
C LEU A 67 9.33 1.49 6.54
N PRO A 68 9.87 1.09 5.37
CA PRO A 68 9.77 1.93 4.17
C PRO A 68 8.32 2.25 3.84
N ALA A 69 8.05 3.53 3.58
CA ALA A 69 6.71 3.98 3.21
C ALA A 69 6.30 3.39 1.86
N ALA A 70 5.05 2.95 1.75
CA ALA A 70 4.50 2.49 0.48
C ALA A 70 3.93 3.67 -0.31
N ARG A 71 3.97 3.55 -1.63
CA ARG A 71 3.59 4.63 -2.55
C ARG A 71 2.81 4.05 -3.72
N MET A 72 2.07 4.93 -4.42
CA MET A 72 1.46 4.54 -5.69
C MET A 72 2.53 3.96 -6.62
N GLY A 73 2.25 2.83 -7.21
CA GLY A 73 3.19 2.11 -8.08
C GLY A 73 3.99 1.03 -7.37
N ASP A 74 4.05 1.01 -6.06
CA ASP A 74 4.68 -0.09 -5.32
C ASP A 74 3.84 -1.35 -5.50
N LEU A 75 4.51 -2.52 -5.55
CA LEU A 75 3.86 -3.79 -5.86
C LEU A 75 3.48 -4.54 -4.60
N ALA A 76 2.27 -5.09 -4.60
CA ALA A 76 1.89 -6.11 -3.63
C ALA A 76 2.63 -7.41 -3.94
N GLY A 77 2.64 -8.34 -2.98
CA GLY A 77 3.33 -9.63 -3.15
C GLY A 77 2.81 -10.47 -4.31
N CYS A 78 1.58 -10.24 -4.75
CA CYS A 78 1.01 -10.91 -5.93
C CYS A 78 1.36 -10.20 -7.24
N GLY A 79 2.15 -9.12 -7.20
CA GLY A 79 2.55 -8.36 -8.37
C GLY A 79 1.62 -7.23 -8.77
N ALA A 80 0.51 -7.04 -8.07
CA ALA A 80 -0.42 -5.96 -8.38
C ALA A 80 0.12 -4.61 -7.86
N PRO A 81 0.14 -3.55 -8.69
CA PRO A 81 0.58 -2.24 -8.24
C PRO A 81 -0.51 -1.53 -7.45
N ILE A 82 -0.10 -0.66 -6.52
CA ILE A 82 -1.00 0.30 -5.89
C ILE A 82 -1.32 1.37 -6.93
N VAL A 83 -2.59 1.55 -7.26
CA VAL A 83 -2.98 2.39 -8.40
C VAL A 83 -3.45 3.78 -8.03
N LEU A 84 -3.72 4.04 -6.75
CA LEU A 84 -4.03 5.38 -6.23
C LEU A 84 -3.34 5.58 -4.90
N GLY A 85 -3.14 6.83 -4.55
CA GLY A 85 -2.60 7.25 -3.27
C GLY A 85 -3.14 8.60 -2.89
N ALA A 86 -2.64 9.19 -1.80
CA ALA A 86 -3.03 10.52 -1.36
C ALA A 86 -2.37 11.58 -2.27
N PRO A 87 -3.11 12.28 -3.12
CA PRO A 87 -2.50 13.18 -4.09
C PRO A 87 -1.85 14.41 -3.46
N THR A 88 -2.18 14.69 -2.20
CA THR A 88 -1.61 15.83 -1.47
C THR A 88 -0.37 15.45 -0.66
N VAL A 89 -0.02 14.15 -0.59
CA VAL A 89 1.15 13.69 0.17
C VAL A 89 2.04 12.89 -0.78
N LEU A 90 3.18 13.44 -1.12
CA LEU A 90 4.12 12.81 -2.05
C LEU A 90 5.31 12.28 -1.28
N ILE A 91 5.76 11.08 -1.64
CA ILE A 91 6.88 10.41 -0.98
C ILE A 91 7.98 10.17 -2.00
N GLY A 92 9.16 10.72 -1.71
CA GLY A 92 10.33 10.55 -2.55
C GLY A 92 11.03 9.21 -2.32
N GLY A 93 12.08 9.04 -3.06
CA GLY A 93 12.96 7.89 -2.95
C GLY A 93 12.48 6.67 -3.64
#